data_abef22cca1f711eebf1ccdb7dbd971fc
#
_entry.id   abef22cca1f711eebf1ccdb7dbd971fc
#
_cell.length_a   1.000
_cell.length_b   1.000
_cell.length_c   1.000
_cell.angle_alpha   90.00
_cell.angle_beta   90.00
_cell.angle_gamma   90.00
#
_symmetry.space_group_name_H-M   'P 1'
#
loop_
_entity.id
_entity.type
_entity.pdbx_description
1 polymer ?
#
loop_
_entity_poly.entity_id
_entity_poly.type
_entity_poly.pdbx_seq_one_letter_code
_entity_poly.pdbx_strand_id
1 'polypeptide(L)'
;MSSVPAKLLQTLQQHHQHRLLACLQLLPPAQQMALSATLADVDFDLLQATWLSASQPADDHPSVDRAALAQAPSRVVRQPVSAADHQAWALARSLGEQAISAGTVAVITVAGGQGTRLGFEHPKGLFPIGPVTDRTLFQIFAEQILARRRRHRADLPWCIMTSDATHEETVAFFQQHQYFGLTPDSLHFFRQGSLPAMDAATGQLLLADPGQLALSP
;
A
#
# COMPACT_ATOMS: atom_id res chain seq x y z
N MET A 1 -8.11 18.13 34.35
CA MET A 1 -8.68 16.76 34.21
C MET A 1 -8.01 16.13 32.98
N SER A 2 -7.57 14.89 33.09
CA SER A 2 -6.94 14.18 31.95
C SER A 2 -7.98 14.05 30.81
N SER A 3 -7.60 14.44 29.60
CA SER A 3 -8.43 14.30 28.41
C SER A 3 -8.41 12.87 27.82
N VAL A 4 -7.63 12.00 28.43
CA VAL A 4 -7.42 10.60 27.98
C VAL A 4 -8.51 9.71 28.60
N PRO A 5 -9.23 8.92 27.78
CA PRO A 5 -10.24 7.98 28.28
C PRO A 5 -9.66 6.93 29.23
N ALA A 6 -10.33 6.68 30.36
CA ALA A 6 -9.87 5.70 31.35
C ALA A 6 -9.72 4.29 30.75
N LYS A 7 -10.61 3.89 29.86
CA LYS A 7 -10.53 2.61 29.13
C LYS A 7 -9.23 2.49 28.34
N LEU A 8 -8.81 3.54 27.63
CA LEU A 8 -7.58 3.55 26.86
C LEU A 8 -6.36 3.42 27.77
N LEU A 9 -6.32 4.12 28.91
CA LEU A 9 -5.24 3.98 29.89
C LEU A 9 -5.13 2.55 30.40
N GLN A 10 -6.25 1.90 30.69
CA GLN A 10 -6.28 0.50 31.12
C GLN A 10 -5.76 -0.43 30.00
N THR A 11 -6.18 -0.26 28.75
CA THR A 11 -5.70 -1.02 27.61
C THR A 11 -4.19 -0.88 27.44
N LEU A 12 -3.67 0.36 27.47
CA LEU A 12 -2.22 0.59 27.36
C LEU A 12 -1.42 -0.05 28.50
N GLN A 13 -1.97 -0.09 29.71
CA GLN A 13 -1.35 -0.79 30.84
C GLN A 13 -1.34 -2.30 30.63
N GLN A 14 -2.44 -2.89 30.20
CA GLN A 14 -2.58 -4.33 29.94
C GLN A 14 -1.59 -4.81 28.86
N HIS A 15 -1.37 -3.98 27.83
CA HIS A 15 -0.44 -4.29 26.74
C HIS A 15 0.98 -3.72 26.94
N HIS A 16 1.33 -3.37 28.18
CA HIS A 16 2.68 -2.90 28.56
C HIS A 16 3.21 -1.71 27.75
N GLN A 17 2.33 -0.82 27.29
CA GLN A 17 2.68 0.36 26.48
C GLN A 17 3.13 1.54 27.35
N HIS A 18 4.19 1.33 28.15
CA HIS A 18 4.63 2.30 29.15
C HIS A 18 5.13 3.60 28.56
N ARG A 19 5.78 3.56 27.38
CA ARG A 19 6.26 4.78 26.68
C ARG A 19 5.11 5.65 26.22
N LEU A 20 4.04 5.05 25.68
CA LEU A 20 2.83 5.79 25.28
C LEU A 20 2.12 6.42 26.49
N LEU A 21 2.02 5.68 27.60
CA LEU A 21 1.44 6.20 28.84
C LEU A 21 2.20 7.42 29.33
N ALA A 22 3.54 7.36 29.38
CA ALA A 22 4.37 8.47 29.79
C ALA A 22 4.25 9.67 28.82
N CYS A 23 4.23 9.41 27.52
CA CYS A 23 4.06 10.45 26.50
C CYS A 23 2.69 11.15 26.66
N LEU A 24 1.60 10.40 26.76
CA LEU A 24 0.25 10.95 26.92
C LEU A 24 0.13 11.90 28.12
N GLN A 25 0.83 11.62 29.22
CA GLN A 25 0.80 12.49 30.41
C GLN A 25 1.51 13.82 30.22
N LEU A 26 2.46 13.88 29.30
CA LEU A 26 3.28 15.07 29.03
C LEU A 26 2.73 15.95 27.89
N LEU A 27 1.82 15.42 27.08
CA LEU A 27 1.27 16.12 25.92
C LEU A 27 0.24 17.20 26.33
N PRO A 28 0.15 18.29 25.55
CA PRO A 28 -0.94 19.24 25.65
C PRO A 28 -2.31 18.58 25.41
N PRO A 29 -3.41 19.10 26.00
CA PRO A 29 -4.74 18.45 25.91
C PRO A 29 -5.22 18.16 24.49
N ALA A 30 -4.95 19.05 23.53
CA ALA A 30 -5.34 18.84 22.12
C ALA A 30 -4.60 17.65 21.49
N GLN A 31 -3.31 17.51 21.77
CA GLN A 31 -2.51 16.38 21.28
C GLN A 31 -2.85 15.08 22.01
N GLN A 32 -3.19 15.14 23.31
CA GLN A 32 -3.71 13.98 24.04
C GLN A 32 -4.97 13.44 23.38
N MET A 33 -5.91 14.33 23.00
CA MET A 33 -7.15 13.93 22.34
C MET A 33 -6.88 13.31 20.96
N ALA A 34 -6.02 13.92 20.16
CA ALA A 34 -5.70 13.43 18.83
C ALA A 34 -5.04 12.05 18.88
N LEU A 35 -4.01 11.87 19.73
CA LEU A 35 -3.35 10.59 19.90
C LEU A 35 -4.29 9.53 20.48
N SER A 36 -5.15 9.90 21.43
CA SER A 36 -6.14 8.99 22.01
C SER A 36 -7.16 8.50 20.98
N ALA A 37 -7.57 9.36 20.03
CA ALA A 37 -8.47 8.98 18.95
C ALA A 37 -7.78 7.96 18.02
N THR A 38 -6.52 8.20 17.63
CA THR A 38 -5.76 7.25 16.81
C THR A 38 -5.54 5.90 17.52
N LEU A 39 -5.26 5.92 18.82
CA LEU A 39 -5.04 4.71 19.61
C LEU A 39 -6.32 3.90 19.85
N ALA A 40 -7.50 4.52 19.77
CA ALA A 40 -8.78 3.84 19.93
C ALA A 40 -9.06 2.82 18.81
N ASP A 41 -8.49 3.04 17.61
CA ASP A 41 -8.67 2.18 16.44
C ASP A 41 -7.58 1.10 16.36
N VAL A 42 -6.64 1.06 17.31
CA VAL A 42 -5.54 0.08 17.33
C VAL A 42 -6.00 -1.23 17.97
N ASP A 43 -5.85 -2.32 17.25
CA ASP A 43 -6.02 -3.68 17.78
C ASP A 43 -4.75 -4.13 18.49
N PHE A 44 -4.68 -3.85 19.78
CA PHE A 44 -3.51 -4.20 20.62
C PHE A 44 -3.33 -5.70 20.79
N ASP A 45 -4.41 -6.48 20.79
CA ASP A 45 -4.33 -7.95 20.90
C ASP A 45 -3.65 -8.53 19.65
N LEU A 46 -4.07 -8.09 18.48
CA LEU A 46 -3.46 -8.49 17.20
C LEU A 46 -1.98 -8.08 17.12
N LEU A 47 -1.66 -6.85 17.51
CA LEU A 47 -0.27 -6.37 17.50
C LEU A 47 0.62 -7.17 18.44
N GLN A 48 0.15 -7.44 19.65
CA GLN A 48 0.88 -8.23 20.63
C GLN A 48 1.08 -9.68 20.15
N ALA A 49 0.06 -10.31 19.62
CA ALA A 49 0.16 -11.66 19.06
C ALA A 49 1.16 -11.72 17.89
N THR A 50 1.13 -10.71 17.03
CA THR A 50 2.06 -10.61 15.89
C THR A 50 3.50 -10.44 16.37
N TRP A 51 3.74 -9.55 17.34
CA TRP A 51 5.07 -9.34 17.91
C TRP A 51 5.59 -10.58 18.61
N LEU A 52 4.78 -11.24 19.45
CA LEU A 52 5.17 -12.48 20.13
C LEU A 52 5.53 -13.58 19.13
N SER A 53 4.75 -13.72 18.06
CA SER A 53 5.05 -14.68 16.99
C SER A 53 6.36 -14.36 16.25
N ALA A 54 6.66 -13.08 16.03
CA ALA A 54 7.90 -12.65 15.39
C ALA A 54 9.13 -12.71 16.31
N SER A 55 8.92 -12.59 17.63
CA SER A 55 9.98 -12.55 18.64
C SER A 55 10.37 -13.92 19.17
N GLN A 56 9.59 -14.96 18.87
CA GLN A 56 9.97 -16.33 19.23
C GLN A 56 11.25 -16.71 18.48
N PRO A 57 12.26 -17.23 19.19
CA PRO A 57 13.45 -17.76 18.52
C PRO A 57 13.00 -18.79 17.48
N ALA A 58 13.64 -18.75 16.33
CA ALA A 58 13.39 -19.71 15.24
C ALA A 58 13.70 -21.17 15.61
N ASP A 59 14.02 -21.45 16.86
CA ASP A 59 14.46 -22.75 17.37
C ASP A 59 13.35 -23.81 17.50
N ASP A 60 12.08 -23.38 17.57
CA ASP A 60 10.96 -24.34 17.57
C ASP A 60 10.35 -24.60 16.17
N HIS A 61 10.61 -23.74 15.24
CA HIS A 61 10.57 -24.09 13.84
C HIS A 61 12.02 -24.11 13.39
N PRO A 62 12.61 -25.27 13.04
CA PRO A 62 13.88 -25.27 12.37
C PRO A 62 13.73 -24.20 11.31
N SER A 63 14.66 -23.28 11.22
CA SER A 63 14.79 -22.38 10.08
C SER A 63 15.08 -23.29 8.88
N VAL A 64 14.16 -24.21 8.68
CA VAL A 64 14.06 -24.98 7.48
C VAL A 64 14.02 -23.87 6.47
N ASP A 65 15.16 -23.73 5.86
CA ASP A 65 15.37 -22.78 4.82
C ASP A 65 14.12 -22.86 3.94
N ARG A 66 13.14 -21.97 4.22
CA ARG A 66 11.88 -21.96 3.45
C ARG A 66 12.18 -21.83 1.97
N ALA A 67 13.37 -21.28 1.66
CA ALA A 67 13.91 -21.27 0.31
C ALA A 67 14.29 -22.67 -0.17
N ALA A 68 14.77 -23.57 0.70
CA ALA A 68 15.03 -24.96 0.36
C ALA A 68 13.77 -25.79 0.12
N LEU A 69 12.62 -25.36 0.71
CA LEU A 69 11.31 -25.96 0.45
C LEU A 69 10.62 -25.35 -0.76
N ALA A 70 11.15 -24.27 -1.33
CA ALA A 70 10.57 -23.62 -2.49
C ALA A 70 10.60 -24.58 -3.68
N GLN A 71 9.44 -24.80 -4.29
CA GLN A 71 9.31 -25.58 -5.52
C GLN A 71 8.98 -24.67 -6.68
N ALA A 72 9.44 -25.02 -7.86
CA ALA A 72 9.02 -24.30 -9.06
C ALA A 72 7.50 -24.42 -9.22
N PRO A 73 6.82 -23.38 -9.72
CA PRO A 73 5.39 -23.45 -10.01
C PRO A 73 5.08 -24.65 -10.89
N SER A 74 4.01 -25.37 -10.57
CA SER A 74 3.59 -26.56 -11.35
C SER A 74 3.23 -26.23 -12.80
N ARG A 75 2.87 -24.96 -13.05
CA ARG A 75 2.56 -24.45 -14.38
C ARG A 75 3.23 -23.09 -14.62
N VAL A 76 4.10 -23.04 -15.63
CA VAL A 76 4.73 -21.80 -16.08
C VAL A 76 4.29 -21.55 -17.52
N VAL A 77 3.67 -20.37 -17.75
CA VAL A 77 3.33 -19.93 -19.11
C VAL A 77 4.51 -19.09 -19.63
N ARG A 78 5.18 -19.58 -20.66
CA ARG A 78 6.28 -18.90 -21.33
C ARG A 78 5.81 -18.27 -22.63
N GLN A 79 6.66 -17.47 -23.25
CA GLN A 79 6.41 -17.01 -24.62
C GLN A 79 6.16 -18.19 -25.54
N PRO A 80 5.21 -18.10 -26.47
CA PRO A 80 4.84 -19.20 -27.35
C PRO A 80 5.97 -19.55 -28.29
N VAL A 81 6.31 -20.83 -28.36
CA VAL A 81 7.36 -21.37 -29.25
C VAL A 81 6.77 -22.39 -30.21
N SER A 82 5.89 -23.27 -29.72
CA SER A 82 5.22 -24.27 -30.54
C SER A 82 3.92 -23.75 -31.17
N ALA A 83 3.43 -24.44 -32.18
CA ALA A 83 2.13 -24.13 -32.77
C ALA A 83 0.98 -24.23 -31.74
N ALA A 84 1.03 -25.20 -30.83
CA ALA A 84 0.08 -25.36 -29.74
C ALA A 84 0.11 -24.17 -28.76
N ASP A 85 1.31 -23.65 -28.43
CA ASP A 85 1.44 -22.47 -27.58
C ASP A 85 0.84 -21.23 -28.25
N HIS A 86 1.13 -21.03 -29.52
CA HIS A 86 0.56 -19.92 -30.30
C HIS A 86 -0.98 -19.98 -30.34
N GLN A 87 -1.54 -21.18 -30.49
CA GLN A 87 -3.00 -21.37 -30.47
C GLN A 87 -3.57 -21.06 -29.07
N ALA A 88 -2.94 -21.54 -27.99
CA ALA A 88 -3.36 -21.24 -26.62
C ALA A 88 -3.29 -19.73 -26.30
N TRP A 89 -2.24 -19.05 -26.79
CA TRP A 89 -2.10 -17.60 -26.63
C TRP A 89 -3.15 -16.82 -27.43
N ALA A 90 -3.49 -17.27 -28.64
CA ALA A 90 -4.55 -16.65 -29.43
C ALA A 90 -5.92 -16.76 -28.73
N LEU A 91 -6.23 -17.93 -28.18
CA LEU A 91 -7.43 -18.13 -27.37
C LEU A 91 -7.44 -17.23 -26.13
N ALA A 92 -6.36 -17.19 -25.35
CA ALA A 92 -6.26 -16.36 -24.17
C ALA A 92 -6.41 -14.85 -24.50
N ARG A 93 -5.81 -14.41 -25.63
CA ARG A 93 -5.99 -13.04 -26.14
C ARG A 93 -7.46 -12.77 -26.44
N SER A 94 -8.13 -13.65 -27.18
CA SER A 94 -9.55 -13.48 -27.52
C SER A 94 -10.43 -13.37 -26.28
N LEU A 95 -10.23 -14.23 -25.29
CA LEU A 95 -10.95 -14.17 -24.02
C LEU A 95 -10.69 -12.88 -23.26
N GLY A 96 -9.42 -12.42 -23.21
CA GLY A 96 -9.04 -11.16 -22.59
C GLY A 96 -9.66 -9.95 -23.29
N GLU A 97 -9.66 -9.91 -24.62
CA GLU A 97 -10.29 -8.84 -25.41
C GLU A 97 -11.82 -8.83 -25.21
N GLN A 98 -12.46 -9.97 -25.10
CA GLN A 98 -13.89 -10.10 -24.75
C GLN A 98 -14.18 -9.55 -23.36
N ALA A 99 -13.37 -9.92 -22.36
CA ALA A 99 -13.53 -9.42 -20.98
C ALA A 99 -13.38 -7.89 -20.90
N ILE A 100 -12.38 -7.32 -21.59
CA ILE A 100 -12.21 -5.86 -21.66
C ILE A 100 -13.43 -5.21 -22.34
N SER A 101 -13.87 -5.73 -23.47
CA SER A 101 -15.01 -5.18 -24.21
C SER A 101 -16.34 -5.32 -23.43
N ALA A 102 -16.46 -6.32 -22.59
CA ALA A 102 -17.61 -6.52 -21.69
C ALA A 102 -17.56 -5.60 -20.44
N GLY A 103 -16.50 -4.81 -20.24
CA GLY A 103 -16.35 -3.90 -19.10
C GLY A 103 -16.11 -4.63 -17.76
N THR A 104 -15.62 -5.86 -17.78
CA THR A 104 -15.38 -6.66 -16.57
C THR A 104 -13.94 -6.58 -16.05
N VAL A 105 -13.13 -5.68 -16.62
CA VAL A 105 -11.70 -5.50 -16.26
C VAL A 105 -11.48 -4.12 -15.68
N ALA A 106 -10.76 -4.05 -14.57
CA ALA A 106 -10.23 -2.82 -13.99
C ALA A 106 -8.71 -2.90 -13.87
N VAL A 107 -8.05 -1.74 -13.82
CA VAL A 107 -6.61 -1.64 -13.58
C VAL A 107 -6.39 -1.22 -12.13
N ILE A 108 -5.45 -1.84 -11.45
CA ILE A 108 -5.00 -1.40 -10.13
C ILE A 108 -3.51 -1.08 -10.17
N THR A 109 -3.13 0.04 -9.56
CA THR A 109 -1.73 0.43 -9.38
C THR A 109 -1.46 0.67 -7.91
N VAL A 110 -0.45 -0.01 -7.38
CA VAL A 110 0.06 0.20 -6.01
C VAL A 110 1.09 1.32 -6.06
N ALA A 111 0.73 2.49 -5.55
CA ALA A 111 1.51 3.73 -5.66
C ALA A 111 1.73 4.44 -4.30
N GLY A 112 1.74 3.68 -3.20
CA GLY A 112 1.97 4.23 -1.85
C GLY A 112 3.42 4.62 -1.54
N GLY A 113 4.37 4.27 -2.41
CA GLY A 113 5.80 4.47 -2.16
C GLY A 113 6.33 5.83 -2.61
N GLN A 114 7.21 6.43 -1.80
CA GLN A 114 8.01 7.59 -2.15
C GLN A 114 9.24 7.19 -2.97
N GLY A 115 9.79 8.15 -3.74
CA GLY A 115 10.96 7.98 -4.59
C GLY A 115 12.31 8.16 -3.88
N THR A 116 12.37 8.19 -2.56
CA THR A 116 13.56 8.54 -1.77
C THR A 116 14.82 7.76 -2.13
N ARG A 117 14.68 6.45 -2.44
CA ARG A 117 15.80 5.62 -2.92
C ARG A 117 16.34 6.02 -4.29
N LEU A 118 15.58 6.84 -5.03
CA LEU A 118 15.96 7.39 -6.34
C LEU A 118 16.48 8.83 -6.22
N GLY A 119 16.65 9.35 -4.99
CA GLY A 119 16.95 10.76 -4.76
C GLY A 119 15.81 11.72 -5.12
N PHE A 120 14.59 11.22 -5.12
CA PHE A 120 13.38 11.94 -5.52
C PHE A 120 12.38 11.94 -4.36
N GLU A 121 12.17 13.10 -3.74
CA GLU A 121 11.37 13.27 -2.51
C GLU A 121 9.86 13.37 -2.76
N HIS A 122 9.39 12.84 -3.89
CA HIS A 122 7.99 12.84 -4.31
C HIS A 122 7.45 11.42 -4.48
N PRO A 123 6.13 11.24 -4.68
CA PRO A 123 5.56 9.95 -5.03
C PRO A 123 6.28 9.32 -6.24
N LYS A 124 6.67 8.06 -6.12
CA LYS A 124 7.45 7.37 -7.15
C LYS A 124 6.79 7.37 -8.55
N GLY A 125 5.46 7.42 -8.59
CA GLY A 125 4.70 7.49 -9.84
C GLY A 125 4.90 8.78 -10.64
N LEU A 126 5.39 9.86 -9.98
CA LEU A 126 5.72 11.14 -10.59
C LEU A 126 7.13 11.15 -11.19
N PHE A 127 7.94 10.13 -10.91
CA PHE A 127 9.31 10.08 -11.42
C PHE A 127 9.34 9.96 -12.95
N PRO A 128 10.09 10.84 -13.66
CA PRO A 128 10.23 10.79 -15.11
C PRO A 128 11.15 9.64 -15.50
N ILE A 129 10.60 8.57 -16.07
CA ILE A 129 11.36 7.40 -16.50
C ILE A 129 11.47 7.26 -18.03
N GLY A 130 10.74 8.08 -18.77
CA GLY A 130 10.78 8.07 -20.23
C GLY A 130 12.12 8.59 -20.74
N PRO A 131 12.98 7.76 -21.35
CA PRO A 131 14.37 8.11 -21.67
C PRO A 131 14.49 9.20 -22.75
N VAL A 132 13.42 9.47 -23.48
CA VAL A 132 13.39 10.47 -24.58
C VAL A 132 12.34 11.55 -24.34
N THR A 133 11.27 11.22 -23.64
CA THR A 133 10.08 12.09 -23.51
C THR A 133 9.87 12.62 -22.11
N ASP A 134 10.71 12.25 -21.14
CA ASP A 134 10.61 12.58 -19.71
C ASP A 134 9.21 12.29 -19.11
N ARG A 135 8.48 11.35 -19.72
CA ARG A 135 7.17 10.96 -19.21
C ARG A 135 7.28 10.30 -17.88
N THR A 136 6.39 10.70 -16.98
CA THR A 136 6.30 10.06 -15.68
C THR A 136 5.70 8.66 -15.79
N LEU A 137 5.91 7.83 -14.77
CA LEU A 137 5.33 6.49 -14.73
C LEU A 137 3.80 6.52 -14.81
N PHE A 138 3.15 7.45 -14.10
CA PHE A 138 1.70 7.62 -14.17
C PHE A 138 1.23 8.03 -15.57
N GLN A 139 1.92 8.93 -16.24
CA GLN A 139 1.59 9.30 -17.60
C GLN A 139 1.66 8.10 -18.56
N ILE A 140 2.72 7.30 -18.45
CA ILE A 140 2.89 6.09 -19.29
C ILE A 140 1.72 5.13 -19.07
N PHE A 141 1.32 4.90 -17.82
CA PHE A 141 0.19 4.02 -17.51
C PHE A 141 -1.13 4.59 -18.03
N ALA A 142 -1.37 5.89 -17.84
CA ALA A 142 -2.56 6.56 -18.36
C ALA A 142 -2.68 6.41 -19.89
N GLU A 143 -1.59 6.63 -20.62
CA GLU A 143 -1.55 6.48 -22.06
C GLU A 143 -1.82 5.03 -22.52
N GLN A 144 -1.29 4.05 -21.79
CA GLN A 144 -1.57 2.64 -22.06
C GLN A 144 -3.04 2.29 -21.82
N ILE A 145 -3.64 2.80 -20.74
CA ILE A 145 -5.07 2.61 -20.44
C ILE A 145 -5.92 3.26 -21.52
N LEU A 146 -5.63 4.51 -21.90
CA LEU A 146 -6.33 5.19 -22.99
C LEU A 146 -6.26 4.44 -24.33
N ALA A 147 -5.09 3.91 -24.68
CA ALA A 147 -4.93 3.10 -25.88
C ALA A 147 -5.81 1.85 -25.86
N ARG A 148 -5.92 1.18 -24.72
CA ARG A 148 -6.79 0.01 -24.53
C ARG A 148 -8.26 0.37 -24.60
N ARG A 149 -8.69 1.45 -23.91
CA ARG A 149 -10.07 1.97 -23.97
C ARG A 149 -10.50 2.28 -25.41
N ARG A 150 -9.65 2.97 -26.17
CA ARG A 150 -9.92 3.29 -27.57
C ARG A 150 -10.02 2.04 -28.46
N ARG A 151 -9.08 1.09 -28.27
CA ARG A 151 -9.05 -0.16 -29.05
C ARG A 151 -10.30 -1.01 -28.81
N HIS A 152 -10.74 -1.15 -27.57
CA HIS A 152 -11.84 -2.04 -27.20
C HIS A 152 -13.19 -1.32 -27.07
N ARG A 153 -13.21 0.01 -27.22
CA ARG A 153 -14.40 0.87 -27.02
C ARG A 153 -15.11 0.58 -25.69
N ALA A 154 -14.34 0.35 -24.65
CA ALA A 154 -14.81 -0.02 -23.32
C ALA A 154 -14.16 0.85 -22.25
N ASP A 155 -14.85 1.05 -21.15
CA ASP A 155 -14.26 1.66 -19.97
C ASP A 155 -13.33 0.69 -19.26
N LEU A 156 -12.22 1.22 -18.77
CA LEU A 156 -11.24 0.55 -17.94
C LEU A 156 -11.03 1.41 -16.69
N PRO A 157 -11.79 1.18 -15.61
CA PRO A 157 -11.59 1.89 -14.36
C PRO A 157 -10.16 1.68 -13.86
N TRP A 158 -9.55 2.75 -13.34
CA TRP A 158 -8.20 2.70 -12.79
C TRP A 158 -8.21 3.03 -11.31
N CYS A 159 -7.94 2.03 -10.47
CA CYS A 159 -7.79 2.14 -9.03
C CYS A 159 -6.33 2.43 -8.68
N ILE A 160 -6.07 3.55 -8.02
CA ILE A 160 -4.72 3.99 -7.65
C ILE A 160 -4.62 3.98 -6.12
N MET A 161 -3.90 2.99 -5.59
CA MET A 161 -3.62 2.90 -4.17
C MET A 161 -2.45 3.81 -3.82
N THR A 162 -2.69 4.75 -2.91
CA THR A 162 -1.68 5.67 -2.37
C THR A 162 -1.42 5.39 -0.89
N SER A 163 -0.49 6.09 -0.27
CA SER A 163 -0.31 6.17 1.18
C SER A 163 -0.72 7.56 1.68
N ASP A 164 -0.80 7.76 2.99
CA ASP A 164 -1.04 9.09 3.56
C ASP A 164 0.01 10.11 3.09
N ALA A 165 1.26 9.67 2.98
CA ALA A 165 2.37 10.53 2.54
C ALA A 165 2.34 10.89 1.04
N THR A 166 1.65 10.10 0.21
CA THR A 166 1.69 10.29 -1.27
C THR A 166 0.35 10.70 -1.87
N HIS A 167 -0.74 10.63 -1.10
CA HIS A 167 -2.10 10.77 -1.61
C HIS A 167 -2.36 12.14 -2.22
N GLU A 168 -2.19 13.20 -1.42
CA GLU A 168 -2.56 14.56 -1.82
C GLU A 168 -1.74 15.02 -3.05
N GLU A 169 -0.45 14.76 -3.04
CA GLU A 169 0.42 15.12 -4.16
C GLU A 169 0.09 14.31 -5.42
N THR A 170 -0.22 13.02 -5.28
CA THR A 170 -0.63 12.19 -6.41
C THR A 170 -1.93 12.69 -7.02
N VAL A 171 -2.95 12.99 -6.20
CA VAL A 171 -4.23 13.51 -6.69
C VAL A 171 -4.04 14.86 -7.38
N ALA A 172 -3.30 15.78 -6.76
CA ALA A 172 -3.00 17.08 -7.35
C ALA A 172 -2.27 16.97 -8.70
N PHE A 173 -1.32 16.03 -8.80
CA PHE A 173 -0.59 15.77 -10.03
C PHE A 173 -1.53 15.33 -11.18
N PHE A 174 -2.46 14.41 -10.91
CA PHE A 174 -3.45 14.00 -11.91
C PHE A 174 -4.36 15.17 -12.33
N GLN A 175 -4.80 16.00 -11.39
CA GLN A 175 -5.63 17.18 -11.67
C GLN A 175 -4.88 18.18 -12.53
N GLN A 176 -3.63 18.51 -12.20
CA GLN A 176 -2.78 19.43 -12.96
C GLN A 176 -2.58 18.98 -14.41
N HIS A 177 -2.47 17.67 -14.63
CA HIS A 177 -2.30 17.07 -15.95
C HIS A 177 -3.64 16.68 -16.63
N GLN A 178 -4.78 17.24 -16.16
CA GLN A 178 -6.11 16.96 -16.72
C GLN A 178 -6.38 15.46 -16.86
N TYR A 179 -5.95 14.71 -15.83
CA TYR A 179 -6.07 13.25 -15.75
C TYR A 179 -5.51 12.52 -16.98
N PHE A 180 -4.56 13.13 -17.68
CA PHE A 180 -3.96 12.61 -18.92
C PHE A 180 -4.99 12.25 -20.01
N GLY A 181 -6.15 12.91 -20.00
CA GLY A 181 -7.24 12.64 -20.93
C GLY A 181 -8.16 11.47 -20.56
N LEU A 182 -7.97 10.88 -19.37
CA LEU A 182 -8.93 9.96 -18.76
C LEU A 182 -10.10 10.75 -18.18
N THR A 183 -11.28 10.15 -18.12
CA THR A 183 -12.43 10.74 -17.41
C THR A 183 -12.22 10.64 -15.91
N PRO A 184 -12.44 11.71 -15.11
CA PRO A 184 -12.25 11.66 -13.65
C PRO A 184 -13.03 10.53 -12.97
N ASP A 185 -14.24 10.24 -13.42
CA ASP A 185 -15.09 9.18 -12.86
C ASP A 185 -14.53 7.76 -13.07
N SER A 186 -13.57 7.61 -13.97
CA SER A 186 -12.89 6.33 -14.18
C SER A 186 -11.64 6.14 -13.34
N LEU A 187 -11.31 7.12 -12.48
CA LEU A 187 -10.14 7.12 -11.61
C LEU A 187 -10.58 7.03 -10.14
N HIS A 188 -10.11 6.02 -9.44
CA HIS A 188 -10.47 5.77 -8.05
C HIS A 188 -9.20 5.80 -7.19
N PHE A 189 -8.97 6.93 -6.53
CA PHE A 189 -7.86 7.05 -5.58
C PHE A 189 -8.31 6.54 -4.21
N PHE A 190 -7.50 5.68 -3.61
CA PHE A 190 -7.73 5.19 -2.26
C PHE A 190 -6.41 5.05 -1.51
N ARG A 191 -6.45 5.17 -0.19
CA ARG A 191 -5.27 5.03 0.65
C ARG A 191 -5.13 3.58 1.11
N GLN A 192 -3.90 3.09 1.13
CA GLN A 192 -3.57 1.82 1.77
C GLN A 192 -3.76 1.92 3.28
N GLY A 193 -4.05 0.80 3.94
CA GLY A 193 -4.02 0.73 5.39
C GLY A 193 -2.58 0.88 5.91
N SER A 194 -2.44 1.40 7.11
CA SER A 194 -1.17 1.50 7.83
C SER A 194 -1.30 0.81 9.18
N LEU A 195 -0.23 0.17 9.62
CA LEU A 195 -0.15 -0.42 10.95
C LEU A 195 0.82 0.40 11.81
N PRO A 196 0.57 0.52 13.12
CA PRO A 196 1.53 1.11 14.02
C PRO A 196 2.84 0.36 14.01
N ALA A 197 3.96 1.09 13.92
CA ALA A 197 5.28 0.52 14.03
C ALA A 197 5.59 0.16 15.49
N MET A 198 6.25 -0.97 15.70
CA MET A 198 6.60 -1.50 17.02
C MET A 198 8.12 -1.64 17.16
N ASP A 199 8.59 -1.42 18.36
CA ASP A 199 9.96 -1.74 18.76
C ASP A 199 10.13 -3.27 18.81
N ALA A 200 11.03 -3.79 18.00
CA ALA A 200 11.22 -5.24 17.86
C ALA A 200 11.63 -5.94 19.16
N ALA A 201 12.36 -5.25 20.04
CA ALA A 201 12.85 -5.82 21.28
C ALA A 201 11.81 -5.79 22.41
N THR A 202 10.95 -4.78 22.44
CA THR A 202 10.05 -4.54 23.58
C THR A 202 8.57 -4.68 23.26
N GLY A 203 8.17 -4.73 21.99
CA GLY A 203 6.78 -4.77 21.57
C GLY A 203 6.03 -3.45 21.82
N GLN A 204 6.73 -2.39 22.20
CA GLN A 204 6.09 -1.09 22.41
C GLN A 204 5.90 -0.33 21.10
N LEU A 205 4.79 0.37 20.97
CA LEU A 205 4.51 1.22 19.83
C LEU A 205 5.49 2.39 19.77
N LEU A 206 5.93 2.70 18.56
CA LEU A 206 6.83 3.80 18.27
C LEU A 206 6.05 5.09 17.95
N LEU A 207 6.64 6.21 18.31
CA LEU A 207 6.16 7.54 17.95
C LEU A 207 7.08 8.12 16.86
N ALA A 208 6.49 8.72 15.83
CA ALA A 208 7.20 9.51 14.84
C ALA A 208 7.56 10.87 15.40
N ASP A 209 6.59 11.49 16.12
CA ASP A 209 6.72 12.77 16.82
C ASP A 209 5.94 12.71 18.15
N PRO A 210 6.17 13.64 19.10
CA PRO A 210 5.34 13.74 20.29
C PRO A 210 3.85 13.86 19.93
N GLY A 211 3.07 12.84 20.28
CA GLY A 211 1.64 12.79 19.98
C GLY A 211 1.25 12.18 18.62
N GLN A 212 2.21 11.65 17.86
CA GLN A 212 1.94 11.00 16.58
C GLN A 212 2.56 9.60 16.52
N LEU A 213 1.74 8.57 16.23
CA LEU A 213 2.25 7.21 16.02
C LEU A 213 3.14 7.13 14.79
N ALA A 214 4.22 6.37 14.89
CA ALA A 214 4.96 5.90 13.73
C ALA A 214 4.12 4.82 13.03
N LEU A 215 3.80 5.04 11.75
CA LEU A 215 3.02 4.12 10.94
C LEU A 215 3.89 3.50 9.86
N SER A 216 3.63 2.24 9.59
CA SER A 216 4.22 1.50 8.46
C SER A 216 3.12 1.01 7.53
N PRO A 217 3.31 1.10 6.22
CA PRO A 217 2.38 0.57 5.24
C PRO A 217 2.31 -0.95 5.26
#